data_1e90e741fabf08ed9b57be6a79f746b9
#
_entry.id   1e90e741fabf08ed9b57be6a79f746b9
#
_cell.length_a   1.000
_cell.length_b   1.000
_cell.length_c   1.000
_cell.angle_alpha   90.00
_cell.angle_beta   90.00
_cell.angle_gamma   90.00
#
_symmetry.space_group_name_H-M   'P 1'
#
loop_
_entity.id
_entity.type
_entity.pdbx_description
1 polymer ?
#
loop_
_entity_poly.entity_id
_entity_poly.type
_entity_poly.pdbx_seq_one_letter_code
_entity_poly.pdbx_strand_id
1 'polypeptide(L)'
;MQVPKLIRNVILWLLPAAIVWVLLTGFYNRFLTVGGQNLLNLSESPNVTRLEPHPSDEHYVAVIRTDRPPAKSRVYSVRVTDIHYHLILLGALFLAVPGVPWKERLSNLGWAVLVTVFFDLILLFFWVKFAYATQLGEWSAEHYGSLAQNFYGLGKHLLDLPFKLGLPLALWVAFYYPRLRRSEAS
;
A
#
# COMPACT_ATOMS: atom_id res chain seq x y z
N MET A 1 15.41 -18.06 -18.77
CA MET A 1 15.75 -16.64 -18.45
C MET A 1 17.10 -16.60 -17.72
N GLN A 2 18.04 -15.73 -18.11
CA GLN A 2 19.34 -15.64 -17.44
C GLN A 2 19.17 -14.82 -16.12
N VAL A 3 19.09 -15.53 -15.01
CA VAL A 3 18.90 -14.93 -13.66
C VAL A 3 19.91 -13.82 -13.34
N PRO A 4 21.23 -13.96 -13.65
CA PRO A 4 22.18 -12.87 -13.39
C PRO A 4 21.87 -11.57 -14.15
N LYS A 5 21.38 -11.68 -15.40
CA LYS A 5 20.97 -10.51 -16.19
C LYS A 5 19.74 -9.84 -15.59
N LEU A 6 18.78 -10.61 -15.10
CA LEU A 6 17.59 -10.06 -14.44
C LEU A 6 17.99 -9.28 -13.19
N ILE A 7 18.79 -9.89 -12.29
CA ILE A 7 19.23 -9.24 -11.04
C ILE A 7 19.93 -7.91 -11.34
N ARG A 8 20.89 -7.93 -12.27
CA ARG A 8 21.60 -6.71 -12.70
C ARG A 8 20.62 -5.64 -13.20
N ASN A 9 19.68 -6.02 -14.04
CA ASN A 9 18.70 -5.10 -14.59
C ASN A 9 17.77 -4.54 -13.49
N VAL A 10 17.32 -5.37 -12.53
CA VAL A 10 16.52 -4.91 -11.38
C VAL A 10 17.28 -3.83 -10.61
N ILE A 11 18.56 -4.08 -10.29
CA ILE A 11 19.40 -3.10 -9.57
C ILE A 11 19.50 -1.78 -10.38
N LEU A 12 19.70 -1.86 -11.70
CA LEU A 12 19.75 -0.67 -12.56
C LEU A 12 18.42 0.09 -12.62
N TRP A 13 17.28 -0.62 -12.58
CA TRP A 13 15.96 -0.01 -12.63
C TRP A 13 15.46 0.50 -11.27
N LEU A 14 16.09 0.12 -10.15
CA LEU A 14 15.71 0.64 -8.83
C LEU A 14 15.83 2.16 -8.75
N LEU A 15 16.91 2.74 -9.26
CA LEU A 15 17.13 4.19 -9.19
C LEU A 15 16.09 4.96 -10.03
N PRO A 16 15.86 4.66 -11.33
CA PRO A 16 14.78 5.29 -12.09
C PRO A 16 13.40 5.10 -11.46
N ALA A 17 13.08 3.91 -10.96
CA ALA A 17 11.82 3.64 -10.28
C ALA A 17 11.66 4.48 -9.01
N ALA A 18 12.72 4.62 -8.22
CA ALA A 18 12.72 5.47 -7.02
C ALA A 18 12.50 6.96 -7.37
N ILE A 19 13.14 7.46 -8.43
CA ILE A 19 12.95 8.85 -8.89
C ILE A 19 11.48 9.07 -9.29
N VAL A 20 10.92 8.19 -10.12
CA VAL A 20 9.51 8.28 -10.54
C VAL A 20 8.59 8.20 -9.32
N TRP A 21 8.86 7.31 -8.38
CA TRP A 21 8.09 7.19 -7.14
C TRP A 21 8.12 8.48 -6.32
N VAL A 22 9.30 9.10 -6.11
CA VAL A 22 9.42 10.39 -5.40
C VAL A 22 8.58 11.47 -6.06
N LEU A 23 8.65 11.58 -7.40
CA LEU A 23 7.90 12.60 -8.16
C LEU A 23 6.37 12.39 -8.06
N LEU A 24 5.91 11.15 -7.95
CA LEU A 24 4.49 10.81 -7.90
C LEU A 24 3.93 10.68 -6.47
N THR A 25 4.79 10.68 -5.44
CA THR A 25 4.40 10.44 -4.04
C THR A 25 3.29 11.38 -3.56
N GLY A 26 3.40 12.69 -3.80
CA GLY A 26 2.38 13.65 -3.36
C GLY A 26 1.01 13.41 -4.03
N PHE A 27 0.98 13.07 -5.32
CA PHE A 27 -0.24 12.71 -6.02
C PHE A 27 -0.83 11.41 -5.45
N TYR A 28 0.00 10.38 -5.27
CA TYR A 28 -0.43 9.09 -4.78
C TYR A 28 -0.95 9.14 -3.33
N ASN A 29 -0.30 9.93 -2.46
CA ASN A 29 -0.76 10.17 -1.09
C ASN A 29 -2.18 10.79 -1.06
N ARG A 30 -2.44 11.79 -1.91
CA ARG A 30 -3.78 12.39 -2.05
C ARG A 30 -4.80 11.38 -2.54
N PHE A 31 -4.44 10.58 -3.54
CA PHE A 31 -5.30 9.54 -4.07
C PHE A 31 -5.66 8.50 -3.00
N LEU A 32 -4.69 8.00 -2.25
CA LEU A 32 -4.92 7.07 -1.14
C LEU A 32 -5.77 7.69 -0.03
N THR A 33 -5.58 8.98 0.28
CA THR A 33 -6.38 9.68 1.28
C THR A 33 -7.86 9.71 0.88
N VAL A 34 -8.16 10.10 -0.36
CA VAL A 34 -9.54 10.16 -0.87
C VAL A 34 -10.14 8.76 -0.99
N GLY A 35 -9.41 7.81 -1.55
CA GLY A 35 -9.88 6.43 -1.68
C GLY A 35 -10.09 5.75 -0.33
N GLY A 36 -9.16 5.95 0.61
CA GLY A 36 -9.28 5.46 1.99
C GLY A 36 -10.45 6.08 2.74
N GLN A 37 -10.70 7.39 2.56
CA GLN A 37 -11.88 8.05 3.11
C GLN A 37 -13.17 7.40 2.61
N ASN A 38 -13.28 7.14 1.31
CA ASN A 38 -14.46 6.50 0.74
C ASN A 38 -14.65 5.08 1.27
N LEU A 39 -13.56 4.31 1.40
CA LEU A 39 -13.62 2.95 1.96
C LEU A 39 -14.05 2.94 3.43
N LEU A 40 -13.57 3.91 4.23
CA LEU A 40 -13.99 4.07 5.63
C LEU A 40 -15.46 4.46 5.72
N ASN A 41 -15.93 5.38 4.88
CA ASN A 41 -17.34 5.79 4.82
C ASN A 41 -18.28 4.62 4.48
N LEU A 42 -17.85 3.69 3.63
CA LEU A 42 -18.62 2.47 3.32
C LEU A 42 -18.68 1.49 4.50
N SER A 43 -17.72 1.55 5.42
CA SER A 43 -17.61 0.62 6.55
C SER A 43 -18.16 1.16 7.86
N GLU A 44 -18.53 2.44 7.92
CA GLU A 44 -18.98 3.12 9.13
C GLU A 44 -20.42 3.65 8.99
N SER A 45 -21.21 3.45 10.05
CA SER A 45 -22.55 4.04 10.16
C SER A 45 -22.79 4.43 11.63
N PRO A 46 -22.86 5.74 11.96
CA PRO A 46 -22.62 6.92 11.10
C PRO A 46 -21.14 7.10 10.69
N ASN A 47 -20.90 7.88 9.63
CA ASN A 47 -19.54 8.22 9.17
C ASN A 47 -18.88 9.20 10.13
N VAL A 48 -18.02 8.67 10.99
CA VAL A 48 -17.36 9.46 12.05
C VAL A 48 -15.86 9.66 11.80
N THR A 49 -15.29 8.95 10.82
CA THR A 49 -13.87 9.07 10.44
C THR A 49 -13.68 10.08 9.32
N ARG A 50 -12.71 10.97 9.48
CA ARG A 50 -12.26 11.90 8.46
C ARG A 50 -10.75 11.83 8.31
N LEU A 51 -10.29 11.65 7.08
CA LEU A 51 -8.87 11.68 6.73
C LEU A 51 -8.53 13.06 6.17
N GLU A 52 -7.58 13.75 6.81
CA GLU A 52 -7.10 15.06 6.36
C GLU A 52 -5.60 15.02 6.13
N PRO A 53 -5.10 15.66 5.04
CA PRO A 53 -3.67 15.84 4.87
C PRO A 53 -3.07 16.55 6.09
N HIS A 54 -1.90 16.09 6.55
CA HIS A 54 -1.26 16.75 7.69
C HIS A 54 -0.75 18.14 7.28
N PRO A 55 -1.02 19.19 8.08
CA PRO A 55 -0.75 20.59 7.66
C PRO A 55 0.72 20.90 7.42
N SER A 56 1.64 20.19 8.07
CA SER A 56 3.09 20.44 8.00
C SER A 56 3.89 19.37 7.26
N ASP A 57 3.27 18.25 6.88
CA ASP A 57 3.99 17.14 6.24
C ASP A 57 3.07 16.34 5.32
N GLU A 58 3.29 16.44 4.01
CA GLU A 58 2.52 15.74 2.97
C GLU A 58 2.66 14.21 3.00
N HIS A 59 3.62 13.68 3.77
CA HIS A 59 3.79 12.24 3.94
C HIS A 59 2.80 11.64 4.93
N TYR A 60 2.14 12.48 5.74
CA TYR A 60 1.22 12.05 6.77
C TYR A 60 -0.22 12.44 6.48
N VAL A 61 -1.15 11.59 6.92
CA VAL A 61 -2.57 11.85 6.96
C VAL A 61 -3.04 11.78 8.41
N ALA A 62 -3.72 12.83 8.86
CA ALA A 62 -4.34 12.87 10.16
C ALA A 62 -5.67 12.11 10.11
N VAL A 63 -5.88 11.22 11.06
CA VAL A 63 -7.13 10.50 11.28
C VAL A 63 -7.92 11.26 12.34
N ILE A 64 -9.06 11.82 11.95
CA ILE A 64 -9.91 12.64 12.79
C ILE A 64 -11.23 11.90 13.05
N ARG A 65 -11.69 11.91 14.30
CA ARG A 65 -13.02 11.43 14.68
C ARG A 65 -13.94 12.59 14.99
N THR A 66 -15.02 12.72 14.21
CA THR A 66 -15.98 13.83 14.32
C THR A 66 -16.95 13.68 15.50
N ASP A 67 -17.07 12.48 16.07
CA ASP A 67 -17.88 12.17 17.26
C ASP A 67 -17.16 12.49 18.58
N ARG A 68 -15.94 13.03 18.53
CA ARG A 68 -15.14 13.43 19.70
C ARG A 68 -15.01 14.95 19.81
N PRO A 69 -14.82 15.48 21.04
CA PRO A 69 -14.54 16.92 21.21
C PRO A 69 -13.32 17.36 20.39
N PRO A 70 -13.28 18.59 19.85
CA PRO A 70 -12.22 19.07 18.97
C PRO A 70 -10.78 18.85 19.51
N ALA A 71 -10.58 19.04 20.82
CA ALA A 71 -9.27 18.81 21.46
C ALA A 71 -8.80 17.33 21.44
N LYS A 72 -9.72 16.38 21.26
CA LYS A 72 -9.46 14.93 21.21
C LYS A 72 -9.88 14.29 19.88
N SER A 73 -10.25 15.07 18.89
CA SER A 73 -10.74 14.59 17.60
C SER A 73 -9.63 13.99 16.73
N ARG A 74 -8.41 14.58 16.75
CA ARG A 74 -7.25 14.00 16.06
C ARG A 74 -6.74 12.83 16.88
N VAL A 75 -6.98 11.63 16.41
CA VAL A 75 -6.71 10.40 17.16
C VAL A 75 -5.40 9.73 16.76
N TYR A 76 -4.98 9.89 15.51
CA TYR A 76 -3.78 9.25 14.98
C TYR A 76 -3.27 9.95 13.72
N SER A 77 -1.99 9.74 13.37
CA SER A 77 -1.43 10.17 12.08
C SER A 77 -0.78 8.97 11.40
N VAL A 78 -1.23 8.67 10.19
CA VAL A 78 -0.68 7.59 9.37
C VAL A 78 0.36 8.17 8.43
N ARG A 79 1.56 7.61 8.38
CA ARG A 79 2.54 7.93 7.35
C ARG A 79 2.19 7.18 6.07
N VAL A 80 1.41 7.83 5.20
CA VAL A 80 0.86 7.20 3.99
C VAL A 80 1.97 6.77 3.03
N THR A 81 3.07 7.50 2.98
CA THR A 81 4.24 7.15 2.16
C THR A 81 4.81 5.76 2.49
N ASP A 82 4.72 5.32 3.77
CA ASP A 82 5.17 3.99 4.15
C ASP A 82 4.27 2.87 3.62
N ILE A 83 3.05 3.18 3.22
CA ILE A 83 2.12 2.21 2.65
C ILE A 83 2.60 1.76 1.27
N HIS A 84 3.10 2.68 0.43
CA HIS A 84 3.30 2.43 -1.01
C HIS A 84 4.76 2.46 -1.50
N TYR A 85 5.77 2.47 -0.62
CA TYR A 85 7.17 2.48 -1.09
C TYR A 85 7.56 1.20 -1.86
N HIS A 86 6.84 0.10 -1.69
CA HIS A 86 7.04 -1.14 -2.44
C HIS A 86 6.78 -1.01 -3.95
N LEU A 87 6.13 0.09 -4.39
CA LEU A 87 6.01 0.44 -5.81
C LEU A 87 7.37 0.65 -6.49
N ILE A 88 8.40 1.04 -5.74
CA ILE A 88 9.78 1.12 -6.27
C ILE A 88 10.25 -0.25 -6.74
N LEU A 89 10.09 -1.27 -5.89
CA LEU A 89 10.45 -2.64 -6.23
C LEU A 89 9.57 -3.19 -7.36
N LEU A 90 8.27 -2.91 -7.32
CA LEU A 90 7.34 -3.30 -8.38
C LEU A 90 7.78 -2.75 -9.74
N GLY A 91 8.03 -1.45 -9.82
CA GLY A 91 8.51 -0.78 -11.04
C GLY A 91 9.83 -1.39 -11.54
N ALA A 92 10.80 -1.55 -10.65
CA ALA A 92 12.10 -2.13 -11.00
C ALA A 92 11.96 -3.57 -11.54
N LEU A 93 11.17 -4.43 -10.90
CA LEU A 93 10.95 -5.82 -11.32
C LEU A 93 10.31 -5.90 -12.71
N PHE A 94 9.23 -5.13 -12.96
CA PHE A 94 8.49 -5.20 -14.21
C PHE A 94 9.27 -4.62 -15.41
N LEU A 95 10.05 -3.56 -15.18
CA LEU A 95 10.85 -2.92 -16.22
C LEU A 95 12.15 -3.68 -16.52
N ALA A 96 12.64 -4.47 -15.57
CA ALA A 96 13.92 -5.19 -15.69
C ALA A 96 13.88 -6.45 -16.56
N VAL A 97 12.69 -6.98 -16.91
CA VAL A 97 12.56 -8.31 -17.55
C VAL A 97 13.22 -8.33 -18.94
N PRO A 98 14.28 -9.13 -19.16
CA PRO A 98 14.95 -9.19 -20.46
C PRO A 98 14.09 -9.92 -21.48
N GLY A 99 14.20 -9.51 -22.77
CA GLY A 99 13.51 -10.17 -23.89
C GLY A 99 12.00 -9.93 -23.97
N VAL A 100 11.43 -9.07 -23.10
CA VAL A 100 10.03 -8.65 -23.18
C VAL A 100 9.93 -7.29 -23.89
N PRO A 101 9.03 -7.11 -24.89
CA PRO A 101 8.80 -5.83 -25.54
C PRO A 101 8.39 -4.75 -24.52
N TRP A 102 8.86 -3.52 -24.75
CA TRP A 102 8.60 -2.41 -23.84
C TRP A 102 7.12 -2.13 -23.59
N LYS A 103 6.30 -2.18 -24.65
CA LYS A 103 4.85 -2.00 -24.55
C LYS A 103 4.20 -3.01 -23.60
N GLU A 104 4.63 -4.26 -23.65
CA GLU A 104 4.12 -5.32 -22.79
C GLU A 104 4.56 -5.13 -21.33
N ARG A 105 5.82 -4.70 -21.10
CA ARG A 105 6.28 -4.38 -19.72
C ARG A 105 5.43 -3.28 -19.09
N LEU A 106 5.17 -2.20 -19.84
CA LEU A 106 4.35 -1.08 -19.36
C LEU A 106 2.89 -1.50 -19.13
N SER A 107 2.31 -2.30 -20.03
CA SER A 107 0.95 -2.81 -19.85
C SER A 107 0.84 -3.68 -18.60
N ASN A 108 1.77 -4.62 -18.43
CA ASN A 108 1.80 -5.50 -17.26
C ASN A 108 2.04 -4.71 -15.96
N LEU A 109 2.93 -3.71 -15.99
CA LEU A 109 3.15 -2.80 -14.86
C LEU A 109 1.89 -2.02 -14.53
N GLY A 110 1.16 -1.51 -15.53
CA GLY A 110 -0.10 -0.79 -15.33
C GLY A 110 -1.14 -1.64 -14.59
N TRP A 111 -1.32 -2.90 -15.00
CA TRP A 111 -2.20 -3.84 -14.30
C TRP A 111 -1.71 -4.17 -12.89
N ALA A 112 -0.40 -4.37 -12.73
CA ALA A 112 0.18 -4.64 -11.42
C ALA A 112 0.01 -3.44 -10.46
N VAL A 113 0.20 -2.21 -10.94
CA VAL A 113 -0.06 -0.98 -10.17
C VAL A 113 -1.53 -0.89 -9.78
N LEU A 114 -2.46 -1.23 -10.68
CA LEU A 114 -3.90 -1.23 -10.36
C LEU A 114 -4.22 -2.18 -9.21
N VAL A 115 -3.70 -3.42 -9.24
CA VAL A 115 -3.86 -4.38 -8.13
C VAL A 115 -3.25 -3.85 -6.84
N THR A 116 -2.08 -3.23 -6.94
CA THR A 116 -1.37 -2.65 -5.79
C THR A 116 -2.15 -1.50 -5.15
N VAL A 117 -2.81 -0.65 -5.96
CA VAL A 117 -3.69 0.42 -5.45
C VAL A 117 -4.79 -0.13 -4.55
N PHE A 118 -5.47 -1.20 -4.96
CA PHE A 118 -6.49 -1.83 -4.10
C PHE A 118 -5.89 -2.39 -2.81
N PHE A 119 -4.72 -3.00 -2.91
CA PHE A 119 -4.00 -3.48 -1.74
C PHE A 119 -3.65 -2.35 -0.76
N ASP A 120 -3.14 -1.23 -1.26
CA ASP A 120 -2.75 -0.07 -0.45
C ASP A 120 -3.95 0.58 0.24
N LEU A 121 -5.11 0.63 -0.43
CA LEU A 121 -6.37 1.11 0.17
C LEU A 121 -6.82 0.20 1.32
N ILE A 122 -6.74 -1.12 1.13
CA ILE A 122 -7.06 -2.09 2.18
C ILE A 122 -6.07 -1.97 3.34
N LEU A 123 -4.78 -1.82 3.06
CA LEU A 123 -3.76 -1.63 4.08
C LEU A 123 -4.01 -0.35 4.90
N LEU A 124 -4.31 0.77 4.23
CA LEU A 124 -4.67 2.03 4.91
C LEU A 124 -5.90 1.85 5.82
N PHE A 125 -6.92 1.15 5.33
CA PHE A 125 -8.11 0.82 6.13
C PHE A 125 -7.74 0.04 7.39
N PHE A 126 -6.91 -1.00 7.28
CA PHE A 126 -6.46 -1.78 8.43
C PHE A 126 -5.61 -0.95 9.40
N TRP A 127 -4.80 -0.02 8.91
CA TRP A 127 -4.04 0.91 9.75
C TRP A 127 -4.96 1.78 10.61
N VAL A 128 -6.01 2.37 10.01
CA VAL A 128 -6.98 3.21 10.72
C VAL A 128 -7.77 2.39 11.74
N LYS A 129 -8.30 1.23 11.34
CA LYS A 129 -9.10 0.36 12.23
C LYS A 129 -8.25 -0.24 13.35
N PHE A 130 -6.98 -0.56 13.10
CA PHE A 130 -6.04 -0.98 14.14
C PHE A 130 -5.81 0.13 15.17
N ALA A 131 -5.58 1.37 14.72
CA ALA A 131 -5.44 2.50 15.63
C ALA A 131 -6.68 2.67 16.51
N TYR A 132 -7.88 2.54 15.96
CA TYR A 132 -9.12 2.58 16.73
C TYR A 132 -9.24 1.43 17.73
N ALA A 133 -8.88 0.24 17.32
CA ALA A 133 -9.02 -0.95 18.16
C ALA A 133 -8.01 -1.00 19.32
N THR A 134 -6.85 -0.33 19.21
CA THR A 134 -5.75 -0.54 20.16
C THR A 134 -5.12 0.72 20.76
N GLN A 135 -5.31 1.91 20.15
CA GLN A 135 -4.51 3.09 20.52
C GLN A 135 -5.32 4.23 21.19
N LEU A 136 -6.62 4.05 21.41
CA LEU A 136 -7.47 5.07 22.02
C LEU A 136 -7.77 4.81 23.52
N GLY A 137 -6.99 3.94 24.15
CA GLY A 137 -7.11 3.64 25.59
C GLY A 137 -8.45 3.01 25.95
N GLU A 138 -9.12 3.53 26.98
CA GLU A 138 -10.42 3.03 27.48
C GLU A 138 -11.47 2.96 26.37
N TRP A 139 -11.50 3.96 25.50
CA TRP A 139 -12.45 3.97 24.38
C TRP A 139 -12.27 2.73 23.46
N SER A 140 -11.01 2.34 23.17
CA SER A 140 -10.75 1.12 22.39
C SER A 140 -11.28 -0.14 23.10
N ALA A 141 -11.07 -0.24 24.42
CA ALA A 141 -11.51 -1.38 25.21
C ALA A 141 -13.04 -1.50 25.28
N GLU A 142 -13.74 -0.36 25.34
CA GLU A 142 -15.21 -0.31 25.38
C GLU A 142 -15.85 -0.67 24.03
N HIS A 143 -15.23 -0.30 22.90
CA HIS A 143 -15.83 -0.42 21.57
C HIS A 143 -15.32 -1.60 20.75
N TYR A 144 -14.16 -2.16 21.10
CA TYR A 144 -13.52 -3.27 20.40
C TYR A 144 -13.20 -4.41 21.37
N GLY A 145 -13.92 -5.51 21.24
CA GLY A 145 -13.57 -6.75 21.96
C GLY A 145 -12.24 -7.35 21.47
N SER A 146 -11.68 -8.27 22.24
CA SER A 146 -10.38 -8.91 21.97
C SER A 146 -10.29 -9.54 20.57
N LEU A 147 -11.39 -10.10 20.07
CA LEU A 147 -11.45 -10.69 18.73
C LEU A 147 -11.23 -9.63 17.65
N ALA A 148 -11.89 -8.47 17.75
CA ALA A 148 -11.75 -7.38 16.80
C ALA A 148 -10.34 -6.74 16.84
N GLN A 149 -9.80 -6.56 18.07
CA GLN A 149 -8.42 -6.06 18.25
C GLN A 149 -7.40 -7.00 17.60
N ASN A 150 -7.54 -8.31 17.81
CA ASN A 150 -6.67 -9.31 17.20
C ASN A 150 -6.84 -9.36 15.68
N PHE A 151 -8.06 -9.26 15.15
CA PHE A 151 -8.33 -9.25 13.71
C PHE A 151 -7.67 -8.06 13.02
N TYR A 152 -7.89 -6.84 13.52
CA TYR A 152 -7.28 -5.65 12.93
C TYR A 152 -5.77 -5.60 13.15
N GLY A 153 -5.28 -6.10 14.30
CA GLY A 153 -3.86 -6.23 14.57
C GLY A 153 -3.18 -7.21 13.62
N LEU A 154 -3.71 -8.41 13.49
CA LEU A 154 -3.18 -9.43 12.58
C LEU A 154 -3.23 -8.95 11.12
N GLY A 155 -4.38 -8.41 10.68
CA GLY A 155 -4.54 -7.90 9.33
C GLY A 155 -3.53 -6.79 9.01
N LYS A 156 -3.40 -5.79 9.88
CA LYS A 156 -2.40 -4.72 9.74
C LYS A 156 -0.98 -5.28 9.64
N HIS A 157 -0.58 -6.17 10.54
CA HIS A 157 0.79 -6.69 10.56
C HIS A 157 1.10 -7.62 9.38
N LEU A 158 0.16 -8.46 8.96
CA LEU A 158 0.34 -9.32 7.78
C LEU A 158 0.43 -8.49 6.49
N LEU A 159 -0.45 -7.50 6.32
CA LEU A 159 -0.44 -6.67 5.12
C LEU A 159 0.77 -5.72 5.09
N ASP A 160 1.17 -5.17 6.23
CA ASP A 160 2.22 -4.16 6.30
C ASP A 160 3.63 -4.72 6.06
N LEU A 161 3.97 -5.91 6.52
CA LEU A 161 5.32 -6.46 6.38
C LEU A 161 5.41 -7.56 5.31
N PRO A 162 4.85 -8.76 5.50
CA PRO A 162 5.09 -9.86 4.56
C PRO A 162 4.40 -9.65 3.22
N PHE A 163 3.13 -9.20 3.23
CA PHE A 163 2.40 -9.03 1.98
C PHE A 163 2.87 -7.81 1.20
N LYS A 164 3.17 -6.70 1.83
CA LYS A 164 3.68 -5.50 1.16
C LYS A 164 5.00 -5.76 0.43
N LEU A 165 5.93 -6.52 1.01
CA LEU A 165 7.17 -6.89 0.35
C LEU A 165 7.01 -8.06 -0.62
N GLY A 166 6.12 -9.00 -0.33
CA GLY A 166 5.85 -10.16 -1.17
C GLY A 166 5.00 -9.85 -2.41
N LEU A 167 4.10 -8.85 -2.34
CA LEU A 167 3.18 -8.52 -3.42
C LEU A 167 3.88 -8.19 -4.75
N PRO A 168 4.93 -7.33 -4.81
CA PRO A 168 5.65 -7.06 -6.05
C PRO A 168 6.22 -8.33 -6.70
N LEU A 169 6.77 -9.24 -5.89
CA LEU A 169 7.32 -10.51 -6.36
C LEU A 169 6.21 -11.46 -6.83
N ALA A 170 5.12 -11.57 -6.07
CA ALA A 170 3.98 -12.41 -6.44
C ALA A 170 3.34 -11.96 -7.75
N LEU A 171 3.11 -10.66 -7.92
CA LEU A 171 2.60 -10.09 -9.16
C LEU A 171 3.57 -10.30 -10.31
N TRP A 172 4.87 -10.05 -10.10
CA TRP A 172 5.87 -10.29 -11.13
C TRP A 172 5.88 -11.75 -11.58
N VAL A 173 5.86 -12.71 -10.65
CA VAL A 173 5.76 -14.15 -10.97
C VAL A 173 4.47 -14.42 -11.74
N ALA A 174 3.30 -13.94 -11.29
CA ALA A 174 2.01 -14.18 -11.93
C ALA A 174 2.01 -13.71 -13.40
N PHE A 175 2.55 -12.53 -13.69
CA PHE A 175 2.58 -11.98 -15.05
C PHE A 175 3.60 -12.63 -15.96
N TYR A 176 4.74 -13.07 -15.42
CA TYR A 176 5.85 -13.61 -16.22
C TYR A 176 6.06 -15.12 -16.11
N TYR A 177 5.32 -15.82 -15.25
CA TYR A 177 5.40 -17.26 -15.07
C TYR A 177 5.31 -18.07 -16.38
N PRO A 178 4.39 -17.78 -17.33
CA PRO A 178 4.31 -18.52 -18.58
C PRO A 178 5.59 -18.46 -19.43
N ARG A 179 6.34 -17.36 -19.32
CA ARG A 179 7.62 -17.20 -20.02
C ARG A 179 8.79 -17.91 -19.31
N LEU A 180 8.75 -17.92 -17.98
CA LEU A 180 9.75 -18.65 -17.18
C LEU A 180 9.70 -20.13 -17.53
N ARG A 181 8.51 -20.72 -17.59
CA ARG A 181 8.30 -22.13 -17.91
C ARG A 181 8.74 -22.51 -19.32
N ARG A 182 8.51 -21.65 -20.32
CA ARG A 182 8.93 -21.93 -21.71
C ARG A 182 10.44 -21.94 -21.91
N SER A 183 11.18 -21.18 -21.12
CA SER A 183 12.65 -21.12 -21.20
C SER A 183 13.35 -22.33 -20.57
N GLU A 184 12.64 -23.16 -19.83
CA GLU A 184 13.17 -24.42 -19.25
C GLU A 184 12.93 -25.62 -20.19
N ALA A 185 11.99 -25.48 -21.15
CA ALA A 185 11.63 -26.53 -22.07
C ALA A 185 12.42 -26.50 -23.44
N SER A 186 13.26 -25.49 -23.61
CA SER A 186 14.13 -25.29 -24.79
C SER A 186 15.61 -25.43 -24.42
#